data_71ac891e4bc4b6dbc3eaf315f13e782c
#
_entry.id   71ac891e4bc4b6dbc3eaf315f13e782c
#
_cell.length_a   1.000
_cell.length_b   1.000
_cell.length_c   1.000
_cell.angle_alpha   90.00
_cell.angle_beta   90.00
_cell.angle_gamma   90.00
#
_symmetry.space_group_name_H-M   'P 1'
#
loop_
_entity.id
_entity.type
_entity.pdbx_description
1 polymer ?
#
loop_
_entity_poly.entity_id
_entity_poly.type
_entity_poly.pdbx_seq_one_letter_code
_entity_poly.pdbx_strand_id
1 'polypeptide(L)'
;LAFPAACLQIQEMGFDKVEICLNESTDQLKPSRVAADPEGHILQMKDASRLSAAAVFLESETDLPVFEGIVRFARLLKVAQITIESSPRGTPFNTEVDRLRERNAICHKAGIRLSMLTRSGTLAEDPHTAVELCQAARGLGITLDPSYYICRTSGSVDFDVVFPHVLHLHLRDTSQSELQVPTGLGEVDYNRIIAMLRQNNFQRTLSVDLLPRTLEGDERLRELRKLRLLLTSML
;
A
#
# COMPACT_ATOMS: atom_id res chain seq x y z
N LEU A 1 8.39 -8.22 -16.00
CA LEU A 1 8.73 -9.58 -15.48
C LEU A 1 7.45 -10.32 -15.14
N ALA A 2 7.41 -11.64 -15.38
CA ALA A 2 6.37 -12.50 -14.83
C ALA A 2 6.41 -12.48 -13.30
N PHE A 3 5.25 -12.63 -12.65
CA PHE A 3 5.13 -12.56 -11.19
C PHE A 3 6.15 -13.46 -10.42
N PRO A 4 6.37 -14.73 -10.80
CA PRO A 4 7.38 -15.56 -10.15
C PRO A 4 8.81 -15.00 -10.26
N ALA A 5 9.18 -14.50 -11.45
CA ALA A 5 10.51 -13.92 -11.66
C ALA A 5 10.70 -12.61 -10.88
N ALA A 6 9.65 -11.81 -10.73
CA ALA A 6 9.68 -10.61 -9.90
C ALA A 6 9.90 -10.96 -8.41
N CYS A 7 9.22 -11.97 -7.89
CA CYS A 7 9.43 -12.45 -6.52
C CYS A 7 10.87 -12.90 -6.27
N LEU A 8 11.46 -13.69 -7.20
CA LEU A 8 12.84 -14.12 -7.09
C LEU A 8 13.80 -12.92 -7.06
N GLN A 9 13.61 -11.96 -7.96
CA GLN A 9 14.44 -10.76 -8.04
C GLN A 9 14.36 -9.91 -6.76
N ILE A 10 13.15 -9.75 -6.17
CA ILE A 10 12.96 -9.06 -4.89
C ILE A 10 13.72 -9.78 -3.76
N GLN A 11 13.66 -11.12 -3.72
CA GLN A 11 14.40 -11.93 -2.76
C GLN A 11 15.93 -11.74 -2.91
N GLU A 12 16.45 -11.76 -4.13
CA GLU A 12 17.88 -11.52 -4.43
C GLU A 12 18.35 -10.13 -4.04
N MET A 13 17.45 -9.15 -4.01
CA MET A 13 17.74 -7.80 -3.49
C MET A 13 17.81 -7.73 -1.97
N GLY A 14 17.49 -8.82 -1.25
CA GLY A 14 17.57 -8.92 0.19
C GLY A 14 16.32 -8.45 0.93
N PHE A 15 15.17 -8.38 0.25
CA PHE A 15 13.88 -8.26 0.91
C PHE A 15 13.44 -9.62 1.44
N ASP A 16 12.76 -9.64 2.58
CA ASP A 16 12.20 -10.84 3.20
C ASP A 16 10.68 -10.97 2.99
N LYS A 17 10.06 -9.88 2.57
CA LYS A 17 8.62 -9.80 2.33
C LYS A 17 8.30 -9.04 1.04
N VAL A 18 7.12 -9.32 0.50
CA VAL A 18 6.57 -8.63 -0.67
C VAL A 18 5.15 -8.18 -0.39
N GLU A 19 4.80 -7.00 -0.86
CA GLU A 19 3.42 -6.57 -1.00
C GLU A 19 2.93 -6.92 -2.41
N ILE A 20 1.73 -7.47 -2.49
CA ILE A 20 1.15 -7.92 -3.76
C ILE A 20 0.18 -6.86 -4.24
N CYS A 21 0.55 -6.16 -5.31
CA CYS A 21 -0.32 -5.19 -5.97
C CYS A 21 -1.21 -5.88 -7.01
N LEU A 22 -2.52 -5.67 -6.88
CA LEU A 22 -3.55 -6.19 -7.78
C LEU A 22 -4.17 -5.02 -8.57
N ASN A 23 -4.09 -5.09 -9.89
CA ASN A 23 -4.62 -4.05 -10.77
C ASN A 23 -5.19 -4.67 -12.06
N GLU A 24 -6.44 -4.34 -12.41
CA GLU A 24 -7.11 -4.85 -13.62
C GLU A 24 -6.44 -4.43 -14.93
N SER A 25 -5.70 -3.33 -14.92
CA SER A 25 -4.97 -2.84 -16.12
C SER A 25 -3.66 -3.59 -16.37
N THR A 26 -3.19 -4.42 -15.46
CA THR A 26 -1.96 -5.21 -15.63
C THR A 26 -2.26 -6.57 -16.26
N ASP A 27 -1.25 -7.20 -16.87
CA ASP A 27 -1.42 -8.52 -17.48
C ASP A 27 -1.26 -9.67 -16.48
N GLN A 28 -0.77 -9.43 -15.27
CA GLN A 28 -0.29 -10.49 -14.38
C GLN A 28 -1.21 -10.77 -13.19
N LEU A 29 -1.52 -9.77 -12.40
CA LEU A 29 -2.25 -9.92 -11.15
C LEU A 29 -3.56 -9.12 -11.19
N LYS A 30 -4.46 -9.55 -12.07
CA LYS A 30 -5.80 -8.97 -12.16
C LYS A 30 -6.65 -9.42 -10.97
N PRO A 31 -7.27 -8.51 -10.22
CA PRO A 31 -8.19 -8.84 -9.13
C PRO A 31 -9.22 -9.91 -9.51
N SER A 32 -9.86 -9.76 -10.68
CA SER A 32 -10.85 -10.73 -11.18
C SER A 32 -10.28 -12.14 -11.36
N ARG A 33 -9.06 -12.28 -11.86
CA ARG A 33 -8.41 -13.60 -12.04
C ARG A 33 -7.95 -14.19 -10.71
N VAL A 34 -7.34 -13.36 -9.85
CA VAL A 34 -6.90 -13.81 -8.52
C VAL A 34 -8.07 -14.24 -7.66
N ALA A 35 -9.19 -13.53 -7.72
CA ALA A 35 -10.43 -13.90 -7.02
C ALA A 35 -11.04 -15.21 -7.53
N ALA A 36 -10.92 -15.50 -8.84
CA ALA A 36 -11.42 -16.73 -9.45
C ALA A 36 -10.58 -17.96 -9.11
N ASP A 37 -9.25 -17.83 -8.98
CA ASP A 37 -8.32 -18.92 -8.67
C ASP A 37 -7.24 -18.48 -7.66
N PRO A 38 -7.60 -18.25 -6.39
CA PRO A 38 -6.65 -17.82 -5.37
C PRO A 38 -5.54 -18.86 -5.11
N GLU A 39 -5.90 -20.14 -5.10
CA GLU A 39 -4.98 -21.24 -4.81
C GLU A 39 -3.88 -21.39 -5.88
N GLY A 40 -4.24 -21.28 -7.16
CA GLY A 40 -3.29 -21.36 -8.27
C GLY A 40 -2.26 -20.23 -8.21
N HIS A 41 -2.68 -19.01 -7.90
CA HIS A 41 -1.77 -17.88 -7.76
C HIS A 41 -0.81 -18.03 -6.55
N ILE A 42 -1.30 -18.62 -5.45
CA ILE A 42 -0.46 -18.89 -4.28
C ILE A 42 0.61 -19.95 -4.57
N LEU A 43 0.25 -21.00 -5.29
CA LEU A 43 1.21 -22.04 -5.70
C LEU A 43 2.32 -21.43 -6.56
N GLN A 44 1.98 -20.62 -7.56
CA GLN A 44 2.97 -19.94 -8.41
C GLN A 44 3.95 -19.08 -7.59
N MET A 45 3.47 -18.38 -6.55
CA MET A 45 4.32 -17.58 -5.68
C MET A 45 5.26 -18.45 -4.84
N LYS A 46 4.75 -19.52 -4.24
CA LYS A 46 5.53 -20.43 -3.38
C LYS A 46 6.59 -21.20 -4.14
N ASP A 47 6.28 -21.59 -5.37
CA ASP A 47 7.23 -22.31 -6.23
C ASP A 47 8.38 -21.41 -6.70
N ALA A 48 8.14 -20.10 -6.77
CA ALA A 48 9.12 -19.14 -7.28
C ALA A 48 10.10 -18.63 -6.22
N SER A 49 9.65 -18.40 -4.99
CA SER A 49 10.47 -17.75 -3.96
C SER A 49 10.06 -18.14 -2.53
N ARG A 50 10.94 -17.83 -1.57
CA ARG A 50 10.68 -17.98 -0.13
C ARG A 50 10.10 -16.71 0.52
N LEU A 51 9.79 -15.70 -0.27
CA LEU A 51 9.19 -14.47 0.25
C LEU A 51 7.84 -14.75 0.89
N SER A 52 7.61 -14.15 2.04
CA SER A 52 6.27 -14.06 2.62
C SER A 52 5.55 -12.80 2.11
N ALA A 53 4.24 -12.90 1.90
CA ALA A 53 3.45 -11.72 1.60
C ALA A 53 3.23 -10.89 2.87
N ALA A 54 3.47 -9.58 2.82
CA ALA A 54 3.26 -8.64 3.92
C ALA A 54 1.86 -8.04 3.89
N ALA A 55 1.41 -7.66 2.70
CA ALA A 55 0.14 -7.00 2.45
C ALA A 55 -0.36 -7.31 1.04
N VAL A 56 -1.62 -7.03 0.79
CA VAL A 56 -2.22 -6.97 -0.56
C VAL A 56 -2.67 -5.54 -0.79
N PHE A 57 -2.25 -4.94 -1.88
CA PHE A 57 -2.76 -3.66 -2.35
C PHE A 57 -3.68 -3.87 -3.54
N LEU A 58 -4.94 -3.53 -3.39
CA LEU A 58 -5.96 -3.56 -4.43
C LEU A 58 -6.10 -2.16 -5.03
N GLU A 59 -5.40 -1.93 -6.13
CA GLU A 59 -5.34 -0.62 -6.80
C GLU A 59 -6.58 -0.35 -7.67
N SER A 60 -7.32 -1.39 -8.04
CA SER A 60 -8.55 -1.24 -8.83
C SER A 60 -9.79 -1.32 -7.95
N GLU A 61 -10.78 -0.48 -8.25
CA GLU A 61 -12.12 -0.68 -7.69
C GLU A 61 -12.70 -2.01 -8.20
N THR A 62 -13.36 -2.74 -7.32
CA THR A 62 -13.95 -4.05 -7.61
C THR A 62 -15.36 -4.16 -7.03
N ASP A 63 -16.18 -5.01 -7.63
CA ASP A 63 -17.44 -5.42 -7.01
C ASP A 63 -17.19 -6.29 -5.75
N LEU A 64 -18.24 -6.50 -4.97
CA LEU A 64 -18.14 -7.24 -3.71
C LEU A 64 -17.73 -8.71 -3.90
N PRO A 65 -18.25 -9.47 -4.87
CA PRO A 65 -17.82 -10.85 -5.09
C PRO A 65 -16.32 -10.98 -5.39
N VAL A 66 -15.77 -10.09 -6.22
CA VAL A 66 -14.32 -10.06 -6.48
C VAL A 66 -13.57 -9.66 -5.22
N PHE A 67 -14.03 -8.66 -4.47
CA PHE A 67 -13.41 -8.25 -3.22
C PHE A 67 -13.37 -9.38 -2.18
N GLU A 68 -14.46 -10.14 -2.03
CA GLU A 68 -14.51 -11.32 -1.16
C GLU A 68 -13.49 -12.39 -1.59
N GLY A 69 -13.33 -12.61 -2.90
CA GLY A 69 -12.30 -13.49 -3.46
C GLY A 69 -10.90 -13.03 -3.13
N ILE A 70 -10.62 -11.72 -3.17
CA ILE A 70 -9.33 -11.14 -2.76
C ILE A 70 -9.10 -11.31 -1.25
N VAL A 71 -10.12 -11.13 -0.42
CA VAL A 71 -10.03 -11.39 1.03
C VAL A 71 -9.72 -12.86 1.30
N ARG A 72 -10.33 -13.80 0.55
CA ARG A 72 -9.97 -15.22 0.61
C ARG A 72 -8.53 -15.47 0.22
N PHE A 73 -8.04 -14.87 -0.87
CA PHE A 73 -6.64 -14.95 -1.31
C PHE A 73 -5.68 -14.45 -0.22
N ALA A 74 -5.93 -13.26 0.35
CA ALA A 74 -5.12 -12.70 1.43
C ALA A 74 -5.09 -13.63 2.67
N ARG A 75 -6.22 -14.23 3.04
CA ARG A 75 -6.31 -15.18 4.15
C ARG A 75 -5.49 -16.45 3.91
N LEU A 76 -5.56 -17.01 2.69
CA LEU A 76 -4.77 -18.19 2.30
C LEU A 76 -3.26 -17.90 2.28
N LEU A 77 -2.87 -16.68 1.91
CA LEU A 77 -1.48 -16.19 2.02
C LEU A 77 -1.04 -15.90 3.45
N LYS A 78 -1.96 -15.93 4.44
CA LYS A 78 -1.74 -15.49 5.82
C LYS A 78 -1.36 -14.01 5.94
N VAL A 79 -1.83 -13.19 5.02
CA VAL A 79 -1.67 -11.75 5.04
C VAL A 79 -2.73 -11.15 5.95
N ALA A 80 -2.31 -10.26 6.84
CA ALA A 80 -3.21 -9.62 7.80
C ALA A 80 -3.61 -8.19 7.40
N GLN A 81 -3.27 -7.75 6.19
CA GLN A 81 -3.46 -6.38 5.73
C GLN A 81 -3.88 -6.32 4.27
N ILE A 82 -4.98 -5.62 3.97
CA ILE A 82 -5.39 -5.22 2.62
C ILE A 82 -5.45 -3.70 2.56
N THR A 83 -4.86 -3.13 1.53
CA THR A 83 -4.96 -1.71 1.18
C THR A 83 -5.89 -1.55 0.00
N ILE A 84 -6.79 -0.57 0.05
CA ILE A 84 -7.64 -0.13 -1.07
C ILE A 84 -7.47 1.37 -1.28
N GLU A 85 -7.95 1.88 -2.40
CA GLU A 85 -8.09 3.34 -2.58
C GLU A 85 -9.42 3.81 -1.98
N SER A 86 -9.44 5.03 -1.44
CA SER A 86 -10.71 5.71 -1.15
C SER A 86 -11.33 6.22 -2.45
N SER A 87 -12.62 6.48 -2.43
CA SER A 87 -13.35 6.98 -3.60
C SER A 87 -12.78 8.30 -4.11
N PRO A 88 -12.98 8.62 -5.41
CA PRO A 88 -12.52 9.88 -5.99
C PRO A 88 -13.02 11.10 -5.22
N ARG A 89 -12.21 12.17 -5.25
CA ARG A 89 -12.58 13.46 -4.68
C ARG A 89 -13.92 13.93 -5.26
N GLY A 90 -14.81 14.42 -4.38
CA GLY A 90 -16.17 14.83 -4.74
C GLY A 90 -17.23 13.74 -4.51
N THR A 91 -16.83 12.51 -4.20
CA THR A 91 -17.79 11.50 -3.71
C THR A 91 -18.43 11.96 -2.39
N PRO A 92 -19.75 11.86 -2.20
CA PRO A 92 -20.38 12.20 -0.94
C PRO A 92 -19.80 11.39 0.22
N PHE A 93 -19.45 12.06 1.32
CA PHE A 93 -18.78 11.46 2.47
C PHE A 93 -19.53 10.21 3.01
N ASN A 94 -20.85 10.32 3.19
CA ASN A 94 -21.64 9.19 3.71
C ASN A 94 -21.64 7.99 2.75
N THR A 95 -21.63 8.21 1.43
CA THR A 95 -21.52 7.14 0.44
C THR A 95 -20.20 6.39 0.59
N GLU A 96 -19.11 7.11 0.79
CA GLU A 96 -17.80 6.50 1.02
C GLU A 96 -17.75 5.77 2.37
N VAL A 97 -18.31 6.35 3.43
CA VAL A 97 -18.38 5.69 4.74
C VAL A 97 -19.11 4.35 4.65
N ASP A 98 -20.23 4.29 3.94
CA ASP A 98 -21.00 3.04 3.78
C ASP A 98 -20.21 2.01 2.97
N ARG A 99 -19.56 2.41 1.88
CA ARG A 99 -18.66 1.55 1.09
C ARG A 99 -17.52 0.98 1.92
N LEU A 100 -16.85 1.83 2.70
CA LEU A 100 -15.71 1.43 3.54
C LEU A 100 -16.15 0.52 4.69
N ARG A 101 -17.30 0.78 5.33
CA ARG A 101 -17.87 -0.08 6.38
C ARG A 101 -18.18 -1.49 5.86
N GLU A 102 -18.78 -1.60 4.69
CA GLU A 102 -19.12 -2.88 4.07
C GLU A 102 -17.85 -3.71 3.82
N ARG A 103 -16.85 -3.13 3.15
CA ARG A 103 -15.57 -3.79 2.89
C ARG A 103 -14.79 -4.14 4.17
N ASN A 104 -14.80 -3.21 5.13
CA ASN A 104 -14.14 -3.44 6.41
C ASN A 104 -14.79 -4.59 7.21
N ALA A 105 -16.11 -4.72 7.16
CA ALA A 105 -16.82 -5.83 7.79
C ALA A 105 -16.44 -7.19 7.17
N ILE A 106 -16.26 -7.26 5.85
CA ILE A 106 -15.81 -8.47 5.14
C ILE A 106 -14.38 -8.84 5.60
N CYS A 107 -13.47 -7.87 5.59
CA CYS A 107 -12.09 -8.07 6.04
C CYS A 107 -12.02 -8.51 7.51
N HIS A 108 -12.76 -7.84 8.39
CA HIS A 108 -12.80 -8.13 9.82
C HIS A 108 -13.26 -9.57 10.11
N LYS A 109 -14.30 -10.06 9.42
CA LYS A 109 -14.77 -11.47 9.53
C LYS A 109 -13.68 -12.47 9.16
N ALA A 110 -12.76 -12.08 8.27
CA ALA A 110 -11.62 -12.91 7.85
C ALA A 110 -10.37 -12.75 8.74
N GLY A 111 -10.41 -11.88 9.75
CA GLY A 111 -9.25 -11.54 10.59
C GLY A 111 -8.21 -10.66 9.88
N ILE A 112 -8.63 -9.94 8.85
CA ILE A 112 -7.77 -9.07 8.02
C ILE A 112 -8.11 -7.61 8.34
N ARG A 113 -7.10 -6.76 8.42
CA ARG A 113 -7.25 -5.31 8.54
C ARG A 113 -7.40 -4.68 7.16
N LEU A 114 -8.30 -3.71 7.06
CA LEU A 114 -8.47 -2.88 5.89
C LEU A 114 -7.86 -1.50 6.13
N SER A 115 -7.16 -0.95 5.17
CA SER A 115 -6.72 0.44 5.16
C SER A 115 -6.95 1.09 3.81
N MET A 116 -7.06 2.41 3.80
CA MET A 116 -7.13 3.21 2.58
C MET A 116 -5.82 3.93 2.33
N LEU A 117 -5.40 3.98 1.07
CA LEU A 117 -4.20 4.68 0.61
C LEU A 117 -4.43 6.20 0.59
N THR A 118 -3.46 6.97 1.05
CA THR A 118 -3.46 8.45 1.02
C THR A 118 -3.13 8.99 -0.39
N ARG A 119 -3.94 8.63 -1.38
CA ARG A 119 -3.65 8.95 -2.79
C ARG A 119 -4.27 10.29 -3.21
N SER A 120 -3.52 11.08 -3.99
CA SER A 120 -4.05 12.30 -4.62
C SER A 120 -5.21 12.00 -5.57
N GLY A 121 -6.20 12.89 -5.61
CA GLY A 121 -7.42 12.74 -6.41
C GLY A 121 -8.52 11.91 -5.73
N THR A 122 -8.27 11.37 -4.54
CA THR A 122 -9.24 10.63 -3.74
C THR A 122 -9.65 11.41 -2.50
N LEU A 123 -10.64 10.92 -1.75
CA LEU A 123 -11.05 11.56 -0.48
C LEU A 123 -9.92 11.57 0.56
N ALA A 124 -9.05 10.55 0.56
CA ALA A 124 -7.92 10.46 1.49
C ALA A 124 -6.74 11.36 1.13
N GLU A 125 -6.82 12.18 0.06
CA GLU A 125 -5.80 13.19 -0.24
C GLU A 125 -5.75 14.32 0.79
N ASP A 126 -6.82 14.49 1.57
CA ASP A 126 -6.88 15.39 2.71
C ASP A 126 -6.69 14.60 4.01
N PRO A 127 -5.67 14.94 4.83
CA PRO A 127 -5.37 14.18 6.04
C PRO A 127 -6.51 14.16 7.06
N HIS A 128 -7.27 15.26 7.20
CA HIS A 128 -8.39 15.35 8.13
C HIS A 128 -9.55 14.50 7.66
N THR A 129 -9.90 14.58 6.38
CA THR A 129 -10.93 13.70 5.77
C THR A 129 -10.56 12.22 5.92
N ALA A 130 -9.29 11.86 5.73
CA ALA A 130 -8.82 10.49 5.93
C ALA A 130 -9.04 10.01 7.38
N VAL A 131 -8.76 10.86 8.37
CA VAL A 131 -9.00 10.56 9.79
C VAL A 131 -10.50 10.44 10.09
N GLU A 132 -11.33 11.35 9.58
CA GLU A 132 -12.79 11.28 9.74
C GLU A 132 -13.39 10.00 9.16
N LEU A 133 -12.91 9.54 7.99
CA LEU A 133 -13.31 8.26 7.41
C LEU A 133 -12.93 7.08 8.33
N CYS A 134 -11.73 7.07 8.92
CA CYS A 134 -11.33 6.05 9.88
C CYS A 134 -12.20 6.04 11.13
N GLN A 135 -12.57 7.23 11.65
CA GLN A 135 -13.44 7.36 12.82
C GLN A 135 -14.87 6.90 12.50
N ALA A 136 -15.38 7.22 11.32
CA ALA A 136 -16.71 6.83 10.89
C ALA A 136 -16.80 5.31 10.58
N ALA A 137 -15.76 4.71 10.02
CA ALA A 137 -15.70 3.27 9.72
C ALA A 137 -14.76 2.56 10.71
N ARG A 138 -15.24 2.28 11.92
CA ARG A 138 -14.45 1.68 13.00
C ARG A 138 -13.65 0.46 12.57
N GLY A 139 -12.35 0.45 12.86
CA GLY A 139 -11.42 -0.61 12.49
C GLY A 139 -10.75 -0.42 11.13
N LEU A 140 -11.21 0.53 10.32
CA LEU A 140 -10.51 1.00 9.14
C LEU A 140 -9.23 1.76 9.56
N GLY A 141 -8.16 1.61 8.78
CA GLY A 141 -6.93 2.37 8.98
C GLY A 141 -6.46 3.06 7.71
N ILE A 142 -5.24 3.56 7.79
CA ILE A 142 -4.58 4.29 6.72
C ILE A 142 -3.34 3.51 6.26
N THR A 143 -3.18 3.35 4.95
CA THR A 143 -1.89 3.10 4.32
C THR A 143 -1.32 4.45 3.96
N LEU A 144 -0.35 4.90 4.75
CA LEU A 144 0.27 6.20 4.55
C LEU A 144 1.31 6.12 3.43
N ASP A 145 1.16 6.94 2.43
CA ASP A 145 2.18 7.25 1.45
C ASP A 145 2.47 8.75 1.53
N PRO A 146 3.56 9.16 2.20
CA PRO A 146 3.89 10.56 2.41
C PRO A 146 4.07 11.34 1.11
N SER A 147 4.45 10.65 0.02
CA SER A 147 4.70 11.30 -1.26
C SER A 147 3.48 12.08 -1.77
N TYR A 148 2.27 11.59 -1.52
CA TYR A 148 1.05 12.27 -1.94
C TYR A 148 0.69 13.51 -1.10
N TYR A 149 1.22 13.63 0.09
CA TYR A 149 1.06 14.83 0.93
C TYR A 149 2.17 15.85 0.70
N ILE A 150 3.33 15.42 0.22
CA ILE A 150 4.48 16.28 -0.09
C ILE A 150 4.39 16.83 -1.51
N CYS A 151 4.19 15.96 -2.52
CA CYS A 151 4.11 16.32 -3.93
C CYS A 151 2.74 16.93 -4.27
N ARG A 152 2.60 18.24 -4.07
CA ARG A 152 1.33 18.95 -4.33
C ARG A 152 1.60 20.33 -4.91
N THR A 153 0.80 20.73 -5.90
CA THR A 153 0.88 22.06 -6.51
C THR A 153 0.56 23.19 -5.53
N SER A 154 -0.24 22.91 -4.48
CA SER A 154 -0.60 23.86 -3.43
C SER A 154 0.41 23.92 -2.27
N GLY A 155 1.54 23.22 -2.38
CA GLY A 155 2.49 23.00 -1.29
C GLY A 155 2.19 21.76 -0.47
N SER A 156 3.20 21.27 0.26
CA SER A 156 3.08 20.13 1.19
C SER A 156 2.04 20.40 2.28
N VAL A 157 1.36 19.36 2.72
CA VAL A 157 0.36 19.43 3.82
C VAL A 157 0.94 18.76 5.05
N ASP A 158 0.63 19.28 6.22
CA ASP A 158 0.90 18.56 7.46
C ASP A 158 -0.04 17.36 7.59
N PHE A 159 0.54 16.19 7.83
CA PHE A 159 -0.19 14.93 7.94
C PHE A 159 0.03 14.20 9.26
N ASP A 160 0.48 14.90 10.30
CA ASP A 160 0.72 14.28 11.61
C ASP A 160 -0.53 13.64 12.23
N VAL A 161 -1.69 14.20 11.94
CA VAL A 161 -2.98 13.69 12.42
C VAL A 161 -3.30 12.25 11.96
N VAL A 162 -2.67 11.75 10.89
CA VAL A 162 -2.95 10.40 10.37
C VAL A 162 -2.21 9.29 11.11
N PHE A 163 -1.09 9.59 11.77
CA PHE A 163 -0.23 8.55 12.37
C PHE A 163 -0.92 7.61 13.35
N PRO A 164 -1.87 8.06 14.20
CA PRO A 164 -2.64 7.15 15.08
C PRO A 164 -3.46 6.09 14.32
N HIS A 165 -3.75 6.33 13.05
CA HIS A 165 -4.56 5.46 12.19
C HIS A 165 -3.74 4.63 11.19
N VAL A 166 -2.41 4.79 11.17
CA VAL A 166 -1.54 4.10 10.19
C VAL A 166 -1.47 2.62 10.50
N LEU A 167 -1.88 1.80 9.55
CA LEU A 167 -1.77 0.34 9.57
C LEU A 167 -0.70 -0.20 8.63
N HIS A 168 -0.35 0.54 7.59
CA HIS A 168 0.66 0.19 6.61
C HIS A 168 1.33 1.44 6.05
N LEU A 169 2.50 1.28 5.43
CA LEU A 169 3.27 2.39 4.90
C LEU A 169 3.83 2.05 3.52
N HIS A 170 3.67 2.97 2.57
CA HIS A 170 4.35 2.97 1.28
C HIS A 170 5.40 4.07 1.28
N LEU A 171 6.64 3.73 0.93
CA LEU A 171 7.75 4.68 0.94
C LEU A 171 8.44 4.74 -0.41
N ARG A 172 8.58 5.94 -0.92
CA ARG A 172 9.47 6.39 -1.99
C ARG A 172 10.01 7.75 -1.63
N ASP A 173 11.07 8.18 -2.29
CA ASP A 173 11.49 9.57 -2.16
C ASP A 173 10.74 10.45 -3.16
N THR A 174 10.39 11.66 -2.74
CA THR A 174 9.56 12.61 -3.49
C THR A 174 10.02 14.03 -3.26
N SER A 175 9.74 14.92 -4.21
CA SER A 175 9.85 16.36 -4.03
C SER A 175 8.47 17.02 -4.14
N GLN A 176 8.39 18.31 -3.87
CA GLN A 176 7.15 19.06 -4.03
C GLN A 176 6.61 19.04 -5.46
N SER A 177 7.50 18.93 -6.47
CA SER A 177 7.14 18.96 -7.89
C SER A 177 7.08 17.59 -8.55
N GLU A 178 7.73 16.57 -7.98
CA GLU A 178 7.83 15.24 -8.57
C GLU A 178 7.48 14.17 -7.55
N LEU A 179 6.50 13.33 -7.88
CA LEU A 179 5.98 12.28 -7.00
C LEU A 179 7.03 11.21 -6.65
N GLN A 180 8.03 11.03 -7.52
CA GLN A 180 9.16 10.14 -7.27
C GLN A 180 10.43 10.74 -7.82
N VAL A 181 11.44 10.86 -6.94
CA VAL A 181 12.81 11.26 -7.27
C VAL A 181 13.79 10.19 -6.79
N PRO A 182 15.05 10.21 -7.26
CA PRO A 182 16.08 9.28 -6.73
C PRO A 182 16.24 9.42 -5.21
N THR A 183 16.37 8.30 -4.52
CA THR A 183 16.50 8.24 -3.06
C THR A 183 17.62 9.14 -2.54
N GLY A 184 17.31 10.01 -1.60
CA GLY A 184 18.21 10.99 -1.00
C GLY A 184 18.27 12.34 -1.72
N LEU A 185 17.49 12.53 -2.79
CA LEU A 185 17.35 13.80 -3.50
C LEU A 185 15.98 14.45 -3.29
N GLY A 186 15.11 13.82 -2.52
CA GLY A 186 13.77 14.30 -2.22
C GLY A 186 13.66 15.02 -0.88
N GLU A 187 12.43 15.26 -0.48
CA GLU A 187 12.04 16.03 0.71
C GLU A 187 11.39 15.14 1.79
N VAL A 188 11.43 13.80 1.63
CA VAL A 188 10.86 12.89 2.63
C VAL A 188 11.75 12.84 3.86
N ASP A 189 11.25 13.33 4.98
CA ASP A 189 11.91 13.19 6.28
C ASP A 189 11.63 11.80 6.88
N TYR A 190 12.43 10.82 6.45
CA TYR A 190 12.32 9.44 6.94
C TYR A 190 12.53 9.34 8.46
N ASN A 191 13.43 10.15 9.06
CA ASN A 191 13.68 10.14 10.50
C ASN A 191 12.42 10.57 11.27
N ARG A 192 11.76 11.65 10.84
CA ARG A 192 10.51 12.11 11.42
C ARG A 192 9.41 11.05 11.29
N ILE A 193 9.24 10.49 10.10
CA ILE A 193 8.21 9.45 9.86
C ILE A 193 8.44 8.26 10.81
N ILE A 194 9.65 7.73 10.90
CA ILE A 194 9.97 6.61 11.77
C ILE A 194 9.78 6.98 13.25
N ALA A 195 10.15 8.19 13.67
CA ALA A 195 9.90 8.67 15.03
C ALA A 195 8.40 8.72 15.35
N MET A 196 7.57 9.26 14.45
CA MET A 196 6.12 9.31 14.60
C MET A 196 5.48 7.91 14.64
N LEU A 197 5.95 6.99 13.82
CA LEU A 197 5.51 5.59 13.85
C LEU A 197 5.83 4.93 15.20
N ARG A 198 7.05 5.13 15.74
CA ARG A 198 7.45 4.62 17.06
C ARG A 198 6.60 5.20 18.18
N GLN A 199 6.32 6.50 18.16
CA GLN A 199 5.43 7.17 19.13
C GLN A 199 4.01 6.60 19.12
N ASN A 200 3.55 6.14 17.95
CA ASN A 200 2.24 5.51 17.78
C ASN A 200 2.28 3.97 17.89
N ASN A 201 3.35 3.39 18.44
CA ASN A 201 3.52 1.94 18.64
C ASN A 201 3.34 1.12 17.36
N PHE A 202 3.74 1.65 16.21
CA PHE A 202 3.69 0.92 14.95
C PHE A 202 4.77 -0.16 14.91
N GLN A 203 4.35 -1.41 14.80
CA GLN A 203 5.24 -2.59 14.75
C GLN A 203 4.92 -3.49 13.54
N ARG A 204 4.69 -2.85 12.39
CA ARG A 204 4.29 -3.54 11.15
C ARG A 204 5.32 -3.34 10.05
N THR A 205 5.06 -3.93 8.90
CA THR A 205 5.93 -3.85 7.73
C THR A 205 5.82 -2.48 7.06
N LEU A 206 6.96 -1.97 6.60
CA LEU A 206 7.08 -0.84 5.71
C LEU A 206 7.31 -1.37 4.30
N SER A 207 6.58 -0.88 3.31
CA SER A 207 6.77 -1.24 1.90
C SER A 207 7.58 -0.16 1.17
N VAL A 208 8.61 -0.57 0.44
CA VAL A 208 9.24 0.27 -0.59
C VAL A 208 8.39 0.16 -1.84
N ASP A 209 7.78 1.26 -2.26
CA ASP A 209 6.85 1.31 -3.38
C ASP A 209 7.31 2.31 -4.44
N LEU A 210 8.09 1.84 -5.43
CA LEU A 210 8.53 2.66 -6.55
C LEU A 210 7.57 2.57 -7.73
N LEU A 211 7.18 3.72 -8.26
CA LEU A 211 6.29 3.83 -9.41
C LEU A 211 6.90 3.15 -10.65
N PRO A 212 6.15 2.28 -11.34
CA PRO A 212 6.71 1.48 -12.43
C PRO A 212 7.15 2.29 -13.66
N ARG A 213 6.59 3.49 -13.85
CA ARG A 213 6.83 4.31 -15.05
C ARG A 213 7.99 5.30 -14.95
N THR A 214 8.54 5.50 -13.75
CA THR A 214 9.58 6.52 -13.51
C THR A 214 10.99 5.96 -13.61
N LEU A 215 11.17 4.67 -13.39
CA LEU A 215 12.46 3.98 -13.45
C LEU A 215 12.31 2.62 -14.11
N GLU A 216 13.26 2.21 -14.94
CA GLU A 216 13.25 0.93 -15.64
C GLU A 216 14.53 0.13 -15.39
N GLY A 217 14.44 -1.18 -15.56
CA GLY A 217 15.56 -2.11 -15.55
C GLY A 217 16.45 -1.99 -14.31
N ASP A 218 17.75 -1.91 -14.54
CA ASP A 218 18.78 -1.89 -13.48
C ASP A 218 18.73 -0.64 -12.59
N GLU A 219 18.24 0.48 -13.13
CA GLU A 219 18.10 1.71 -12.35
C GLU A 219 17.06 1.55 -11.24
N ARG A 220 15.91 0.98 -11.57
CA ARG A 220 14.87 0.65 -10.59
C ARG A 220 15.39 -0.28 -9.50
N LEU A 221 16.15 -1.30 -9.88
CA LEU A 221 16.72 -2.25 -8.91
C LEU A 221 17.73 -1.58 -7.98
N ARG A 222 18.54 -0.65 -8.49
CA ARG A 222 19.46 0.14 -7.66
C ARG A 222 18.73 1.01 -6.66
N GLU A 223 17.66 1.69 -7.09
CA GLU A 223 16.87 2.55 -6.19
C GLU A 223 16.12 1.73 -5.13
N LEU A 224 15.55 0.57 -5.48
CA LEU A 224 14.95 -0.35 -4.50
C LEU A 224 15.95 -0.76 -3.42
N ARG A 225 17.18 -1.17 -3.82
CA ARG A 225 18.23 -1.55 -2.87
C ARG A 225 18.67 -0.37 -2.00
N LYS A 226 18.84 0.80 -2.60
CA LYS A 226 19.26 2.02 -1.90
C LYS A 226 18.28 2.44 -0.83
N LEU A 227 16.98 2.50 -1.17
CA LEU A 227 15.93 2.85 -0.23
C LEU A 227 15.78 1.78 0.87
N ARG A 228 15.86 0.48 0.52
CA ARG A 228 15.88 -0.60 1.51
C ARG A 228 17.01 -0.43 2.53
N LEU A 229 18.24 -0.20 2.07
CA LEU A 229 19.39 -0.02 2.94
C LEU A 229 19.24 1.20 3.84
N LEU A 230 18.77 2.32 3.30
CA LEU A 230 18.48 3.53 4.06
C LEU A 230 17.49 3.24 5.20
N LEU A 231 16.34 2.66 4.89
CA LEU A 231 15.32 2.35 5.89
C LEU A 231 15.81 1.33 6.92
N THR A 232 16.53 0.30 6.50
CA THR A 232 17.09 -0.70 7.42
C THR A 232 18.08 -0.07 8.42
N SER A 233 18.79 0.97 8.03
CA SER A 233 19.73 1.66 8.93
C SER A 233 19.03 2.53 9.98
N MET A 234 17.74 2.82 9.82
CA MET A 234 16.95 3.67 10.71
C MET A 234 16.03 2.87 11.67
N LEU A 235 15.78 1.59 11.36
CA LEU A 235 14.90 0.71 12.14
C LEU A 235 15.64 0.01 13.28
#